data_4bcacb6bbfc2e149d28be18b5444ec31
#
_entry.id   4bcacb6bbfc2e149d28be18b5444ec31
#
_cell.length_a   1.000
_cell.length_b   1.000
_cell.length_c   1.000
_cell.angle_alpha   90.00
_cell.angle_beta   90.00
_cell.angle_gamma   90.00
#
_symmetry.space_group_name_H-M   'P 1'
#
loop_
_entity.id
_entity.type
_entity.pdbx_description
1 polymer ?
#
loop_
_entity_poly.entity_id
_entity_poly.type
_entity_poly.pdbx_seq_one_letter_code
_entity_poly.pdbx_strand_id
1 'polypeptide(L)'
;MVREFDILIYGATGFTGKLVAEYVVEQYGKNIKWGMAGRSKNKLEAVRDAIGAPADTPLVVCDSDNDAEVAAMVAQTKVLITTVGPYQLYGDKVIVACANAGTDYVDLCGEPNWIANQVIGLDEAAKKSGARIVFSCGFDSIPTDLGVFYLQEQAKARLGHVLPRIRGRVRDMQGSASGGTVASGAATTAAVQKDPSIMGLLISPFAQTPGFEGPAQPDGNKPYYDEAVGSWVGPFMMAMINTKAVHRSNYLMQHPWGEDLQYDEMIMLPGDPATADTAAVDPFAMDA
;
A
#
# COMPACT_ATOMS: atom_id res chain seq x y z
N MET A 1 -20.52 20.20 5.11
CA MET A 1 -19.66 21.33 4.71
C MET A 1 -19.19 21.11 3.28
N VAL A 2 -19.05 22.18 2.48
CA VAL A 2 -18.48 22.07 1.13
C VAL A 2 -16.96 21.90 1.29
N ARG A 3 -16.40 20.82 0.74
CA ARG A 3 -14.95 20.58 0.73
C ARG A 3 -14.30 21.47 -0.35
N GLU A 4 -13.18 22.10 -0.01
CA GLU A 4 -12.46 22.99 -0.93
C GLU A 4 -11.78 22.19 -2.04
N PHE A 5 -11.19 21.03 -1.69
CA PHE A 5 -10.46 20.16 -2.61
C PHE A 5 -11.19 18.85 -2.90
N ASP A 6 -11.08 18.38 -4.12
CA ASP A 6 -11.39 17.00 -4.46
C ASP A 6 -10.29 16.08 -3.94
N ILE A 7 -9.03 16.50 -4.11
CA ILE A 7 -7.83 15.75 -3.67
C ILE A 7 -6.84 16.70 -3.00
N LEU A 8 -6.29 16.28 -1.88
CA LEU A 8 -5.14 16.92 -1.24
C LEU A 8 -3.99 15.91 -1.09
N ILE A 9 -2.80 16.27 -1.56
CA ILE A 9 -1.61 15.41 -1.51
C ILE A 9 -0.76 15.82 -0.31
N TYR A 10 -0.77 15.02 0.75
CA TYR A 10 0.04 15.24 1.94
C TYR A 10 1.38 14.52 1.86
N GLY A 11 2.46 15.27 2.09
CA GLY A 11 3.82 14.80 1.86
C GLY A 11 4.35 15.13 0.46
N ALA A 12 3.75 16.10 -0.24
CA ALA A 12 4.09 16.51 -1.60
C ALA A 12 5.56 16.95 -1.78
N THR A 13 6.28 17.25 -0.70
CA THR A 13 7.71 17.61 -0.71
C THR A 13 8.65 16.41 -0.67
N GLY A 14 8.12 15.19 -0.43
CA GLY A 14 8.87 13.94 -0.49
C GLY A 14 9.04 13.43 -1.92
N PHE A 15 9.90 12.43 -2.11
CA PHE A 15 10.16 11.83 -3.41
C PHE A 15 8.86 11.36 -4.10
N THR A 16 8.12 10.47 -3.47
CA THR A 16 6.87 9.93 -4.04
C THR A 16 5.76 10.97 -4.13
N GLY A 17 5.63 11.84 -3.10
CA GLY A 17 4.60 12.88 -3.11
C GLY A 17 4.77 13.88 -4.24
N LYS A 18 6.03 14.21 -4.61
CA LYS A 18 6.33 15.02 -5.79
C LYS A 18 5.87 14.33 -7.08
N LEU A 19 6.15 13.04 -7.25
CA LEU A 19 5.73 12.27 -8.43
C LEU A 19 4.19 12.20 -8.53
N VAL A 20 3.49 12.03 -7.41
CA VAL A 20 2.02 12.07 -7.38
C VAL A 20 1.50 13.43 -7.81
N ALA A 21 2.09 14.52 -7.31
CA ALA A 21 1.70 15.88 -7.69
C ALA A 21 1.98 16.18 -9.17
N GLU A 22 3.13 15.74 -9.68
CA GLU A 22 3.50 15.84 -11.10
C GLU A 22 2.50 15.10 -11.99
N TYR A 23 2.13 13.87 -11.64
CA TYR A 23 1.11 13.10 -12.34
C TYR A 23 -0.27 13.81 -12.35
N VAL A 24 -0.66 14.43 -11.23
CA VAL A 24 -1.91 15.19 -11.17
C VAL A 24 -1.87 16.41 -12.10
N VAL A 25 -0.75 17.11 -12.18
CA VAL A 25 -0.57 18.23 -13.13
C VAL A 25 -0.71 17.75 -14.58
N GLU A 26 -0.03 16.65 -14.92
CA GLU A 26 0.02 16.13 -16.29
C GLU A 26 -1.32 15.56 -16.76
N GLN A 27 -2.00 14.79 -15.90
CA GLN A 27 -3.17 14.02 -16.30
C GLN A 27 -4.50 14.74 -16.07
N TYR A 28 -4.59 15.55 -15.03
CA TYR A 28 -5.86 16.16 -14.62
C TYR A 28 -5.89 17.67 -14.77
N GLY A 29 -4.75 18.35 -14.65
CA GLY A 29 -4.64 19.79 -14.83
C GLY A 29 -5.67 20.57 -14.00
N LYS A 30 -6.55 21.33 -14.70
CA LYS A 30 -7.61 22.12 -14.06
C LYS A 30 -8.95 21.39 -13.89
N ASN A 31 -9.02 20.11 -14.27
CA ASN A 31 -10.27 19.34 -14.24
C ASN A 31 -10.70 18.91 -12.83
N ILE A 32 -9.78 18.97 -11.87
CA ILE A 32 -10.05 18.67 -10.46
C ILE A 32 -9.55 19.81 -9.56
N LYS A 33 -10.18 19.98 -8.42
CA LYS A 33 -9.72 20.89 -7.37
C LYS A 33 -8.74 20.15 -6.47
N TRP A 34 -7.47 20.47 -6.58
CA TRP A 34 -6.44 19.79 -5.82
C TRP A 34 -5.46 20.77 -5.18
N GLY A 35 -4.71 20.29 -4.22
CA GLY A 35 -3.66 21.05 -3.55
C GLY A 35 -2.54 20.16 -3.04
N MET A 36 -1.45 20.78 -2.59
CA MET A 36 -0.31 20.11 -1.98
C MET A 36 -0.22 20.48 -0.51
N ALA A 37 0.10 19.48 0.34
CA ALA A 37 0.27 19.70 1.77
C ALA A 37 1.61 19.16 2.27
N GLY A 38 2.15 19.80 3.32
CA GLY A 38 3.40 19.40 3.95
C GLY A 38 3.85 20.41 4.99
N ARG A 39 4.93 20.12 5.72
CA ARG A 39 5.39 20.94 6.86
C ARG A 39 6.03 22.29 6.49
N SER A 40 6.50 22.46 5.27
CA SER A 40 7.30 23.62 4.87
C SER A 40 6.72 24.29 3.64
N LYS A 41 6.19 25.51 3.80
CA LYS A 41 5.65 26.30 2.71
C LYS A 41 6.67 26.51 1.59
N ASN A 42 7.90 26.90 1.93
CA ASN A 42 8.95 27.16 0.94
C ASN A 42 9.30 25.92 0.12
N LYS A 43 9.29 24.71 0.74
CA LYS A 43 9.51 23.46 0.01
C LYS A 43 8.32 23.11 -0.88
N LEU A 44 7.10 23.38 -0.45
CA LEU A 44 5.91 23.20 -1.28
C LEU A 44 5.92 24.12 -2.49
N GLU A 45 6.29 25.40 -2.32
CA GLU A 45 6.47 26.36 -3.41
C GLU A 45 7.52 25.88 -4.40
N ALA A 46 8.69 25.42 -3.92
CA ALA A 46 9.75 24.90 -4.77
C ALA A 46 9.31 23.66 -5.56
N VAL A 47 8.53 22.75 -4.96
CA VAL A 47 7.99 21.58 -5.68
C VAL A 47 6.95 22.00 -6.70
N ARG A 48 6.00 22.88 -6.33
CA ARG A 48 5.01 23.44 -7.27
C ARG A 48 5.67 23.99 -8.53
N ASP A 49 6.69 24.81 -8.34
CA ASP A 49 7.38 25.47 -9.45
C ASP A 49 8.18 24.45 -10.28
N ALA A 50 8.81 23.46 -9.62
CA ALA A 50 9.61 22.42 -10.28
C ALA A 50 8.80 21.45 -11.14
N ILE A 51 7.52 21.18 -10.77
CA ILE A 51 6.62 20.30 -11.52
C ILE A 51 5.76 21.07 -12.54
N GLY A 52 5.96 22.38 -12.69
CA GLY A 52 5.18 23.22 -13.60
C GLY A 52 3.70 23.38 -13.22
N ALA A 53 3.37 23.18 -11.94
CA ALA A 53 2.01 23.44 -11.47
C ALA A 53 1.68 24.94 -11.52
N PRO A 54 0.41 25.33 -11.74
CA PRO A 54 -0.01 26.73 -11.72
C PRO A 54 0.43 27.45 -10.42
N ALA A 55 0.83 28.72 -10.55
CA ALA A 55 1.30 29.50 -9.40
C ALA A 55 0.25 29.67 -8.29
N ASP A 56 -1.02 29.56 -8.64
CA ASP A 56 -2.18 29.59 -7.76
C ASP A 56 -2.58 28.22 -7.19
N THR A 57 -1.79 27.16 -7.47
CA THR A 57 -2.04 25.84 -6.86
C THR A 57 -1.96 25.95 -5.33
N PRO A 58 -3.04 25.59 -4.62
CA PRO A 58 -3.12 25.73 -3.17
C PRO A 58 -2.05 24.93 -2.42
N LEU A 59 -1.46 25.56 -1.41
CA LEU A 59 -0.43 24.98 -0.54
C LEU A 59 -0.92 25.01 0.91
N VAL A 60 -1.08 23.83 1.51
CA VAL A 60 -1.54 23.67 2.90
C VAL A 60 -0.35 23.31 3.79
N VAL A 61 -0.05 24.16 4.77
CA VAL A 61 0.99 23.84 5.75
C VAL A 61 0.36 23.00 6.87
N CYS A 62 0.94 21.82 7.13
CA CYS A 62 0.47 20.92 8.17
C CYS A 62 1.62 20.09 8.72
N ASP A 63 1.78 20.09 10.03
CA ASP A 63 2.63 19.16 10.77
C ASP A 63 1.76 18.02 11.31
N SER A 64 2.16 16.76 11.05
CA SER A 64 1.47 15.56 11.54
C SER A 64 1.38 15.49 13.07
N ASP A 65 2.25 16.18 13.78
CA ASP A 65 2.23 16.23 15.24
C ASP A 65 1.25 17.25 15.82
N ASN A 66 0.72 18.16 14.99
CA ASN A 66 -0.21 19.19 15.38
C ASN A 66 -1.67 18.79 15.06
N ASP A 67 -2.43 18.39 16.07
CA ASP A 67 -3.81 17.90 15.92
C ASP A 67 -4.73 18.95 15.28
N ALA A 68 -4.56 20.24 15.58
CA ALA A 68 -5.39 21.30 15.01
C ALA A 68 -5.11 21.51 13.51
N GLU A 69 -3.85 21.47 13.10
CA GLU A 69 -3.46 21.56 11.70
C GLU A 69 -3.93 20.35 10.91
N VAL A 70 -3.78 19.13 11.47
CA VAL A 70 -4.27 17.89 10.86
C VAL A 70 -5.78 17.94 10.68
N ALA A 71 -6.54 18.32 11.71
CA ALA A 71 -7.99 18.45 11.61
C ALA A 71 -8.42 19.48 10.56
N ALA A 72 -7.75 20.64 10.51
CA ALA A 72 -8.02 21.69 9.54
C ALA A 72 -7.70 21.22 8.10
N MET A 73 -6.58 20.53 7.89
CA MET A 73 -6.18 19.98 6.60
C MET A 73 -7.20 18.95 6.10
N VAL A 74 -7.55 17.97 6.94
CA VAL A 74 -8.49 16.90 6.60
C VAL A 74 -9.89 17.44 6.28
N ALA A 75 -10.35 18.46 6.99
CA ALA A 75 -11.66 19.07 6.77
C ALA A 75 -11.81 19.76 5.40
N GLN A 76 -10.73 20.10 4.72
CA GLN A 76 -10.74 20.85 3.45
C GLN A 76 -10.88 19.95 2.23
N THR A 77 -10.62 18.64 2.33
CA THR A 77 -10.55 17.75 1.16
C THR A 77 -11.58 16.62 1.20
N LYS A 78 -12.02 16.15 0.03
CA LYS A 78 -12.82 14.92 -0.10
C LYS A 78 -11.93 13.69 0.07
N VAL A 79 -10.76 13.68 -0.57
CA VAL A 79 -9.79 12.59 -0.53
C VAL A 79 -8.44 13.14 -0.09
N LEU A 80 -7.85 12.52 0.92
CA LEU A 80 -6.47 12.76 1.31
C LEU A 80 -5.58 11.64 0.77
N ILE A 81 -4.63 11.99 -0.10
CA ILE A 81 -3.54 11.10 -0.51
C ILE A 81 -2.35 11.41 0.38
N THR A 82 -1.88 10.44 1.17
CA THR A 82 -0.71 10.66 2.01
C THR A 82 0.47 9.78 1.59
N THR A 83 1.62 10.43 1.49
CA THR A 83 2.92 9.78 1.26
C THR A 83 3.87 10.00 2.45
N VAL A 84 3.33 10.41 3.60
CA VAL A 84 4.08 10.70 4.82
C VAL A 84 4.27 9.41 5.61
N GLY A 85 5.42 8.78 5.47
CA GLY A 85 5.86 7.61 6.23
C GLY A 85 7.17 7.87 7.01
N PRO A 86 7.58 6.97 7.91
CA PRO A 86 6.88 5.75 8.35
C PRO A 86 5.51 6.02 8.98
N TYR A 87 4.50 5.25 8.57
CA TYR A 87 3.11 5.49 8.99
C TYR A 87 2.89 5.21 10.47
N GLN A 88 3.55 4.20 11.01
CA GLN A 88 3.53 3.90 12.45
C GLN A 88 4.15 5.01 13.33
N LEU A 89 4.85 5.98 12.73
CA LEU A 89 5.40 7.13 13.44
C LEU A 89 4.58 8.41 13.22
N TYR A 90 4.00 8.59 12.04
CA TYR A 90 3.38 9.86 11.64
C TYR A 90 1.95 9.74 11.14
N GLY A 91 1.42 8.51 10.96
CA GLY A 91 0.13 8.27 10.32
C GLY A 91 -1.08 8.35 11.23
N ASP A 92 -0.93 8.02 12.52
CA ASP A 92 -2.05 7.81 13.44
C ASP A 92 -3.02 8.99 13.51
N LYS A 93 -2.51 10.19 13.76
CA LYS A 93 -3.36 11.38 13.88
C LYS A 93 -4.09 11.70 12.58
N VAL A 94 -3.41 11.52 11.45
CA VAL A 94 -3.95 11.82 10.12
C VAL A 94 -5.08 10.88 9.75
N ILE A 95 -4.88 9.56 9.91
CA ILE A 95 -5.89 8.57 9.57
C ILE A 95 -7.10 8.62 10.50
N VAL A 96 -6.88 8.85 11.81
CA VAL A 96 -7.95 9.03 12.80
C VAL A 96 -8.79 10.28 12.46
N ALA A 97 -8.15 11.39 12.07
CA ALA A 97 -8.85 12.58 11.65
C ALA A 97 -9.70 12.34 10.40
N CYS A 98 -9.16 11.62 9.40
CA CYS A 98 -9.89 11.25 8.19
C CYS A 98 -11.12 10.38 8.53
N ALA A 99 -10.92 9.33 9.33
CA ALA A 99 -11.99 8.42 9.73
C ALA A 99 -13.14 9.15 10.46
N ASN A 100 -12.80 10.11 11.33
CA ASN A 100 -13.81 10.88 12.07
C ASN A 100 -14.51 11.97 11.22
N ALA A 101 -13.81 12.56 10.26
CA ALA A 101 -14.31 13.68 9.45
C ALA A 101 -15.11 13.23 8.21
N GLY A 102 -15.16 11.94 7.89
CA GLY A 102 -15.74 11.45 6.64
C GLY A 102 -14.90 11.85 5.42
N THR A 103 -13.59 11.98 5.60
CA THR A 103 -12.65 12.23 4.51
C THR A 103 -12.06 10.91 4.06
N ASP A 104 -12.15 10.61 2.76
CA ASP A 104 -11.53 9.43 2.20
C ASP A 104 -10.00 9.52 2.33
N TYR A 105 -9.38 8.40 2.65
CA TYR A 105 -7.94 8.29 2.89
C TYR A 105 -7.33 7.23 2.00
N VAL A 106 -6.24 7.55 1.34
CA VAL A 106 -5.41 6.60 0.60
C VAL A 106 -3.94 6.82 0.90
N ASP A 107 -3.18 5.73 1.01
CA ASP A 107 -1.75 5.75 1.25
C ASP A 107 -0.99 4.73 0.39
N LEU A 108 0.31 4.64 0.59
CA LEU A 108 1.18 3.60 0.02
C LEU A 108 1.90 2.82 1.13
N CYS A 109 1.22 2.59 2.25
CA CYS A 109 1.77 1.97 3.43
C CYS A 109 2.20 0.53 3.19
N GLY A 110 3.45 0.22 3.54
CA GLY A 110 4.00 -1.14 3.57
C GLY A 110 4.29 -1.64 4.99
N GLU A 111 3.50 -1.23 5.99
CA GLU A 111 3.69 -1.55 7.42
C GLU A 111 2.50 -2.39 7.93
N PRO A 112 2.51 -3.74 7.72
CA PRO A 112 1.33 -4.58 7.95
C PRO A 112 0.83 -4.58 9.39
N ASN A 113 1.73 -4.46 10.35
CA ASN A 113 1.42 -4.34 11.78
C ASN A 113 0.60 -3.07 12.08
N TRP A 114 1.01 -1.93 11.51
CA TRP A 114 0.27 -0.69 11.66
C TRP A 114 -1.10 -0.77 11.00
N ILE A 115 -1.17 -1.26 9.76
CA ILE A 115 -2.43 -1.42 9.03
C ILE A 115 -3.41 -2.30 9.82
N ALA A 116 -2.96 -3.45 10.36
CA ALA A 116 -3.81 -4.36 11.13
C ALA A 116 -4.44 -3.67 12.34
N ASN A 117 -3.67 -2.85 13.06
CA ASN A 117 -4.18 -2.07 14.19
C ASN A 117 -5.20 -1.01 13.76
N GLN A 118 -4.93 -0.30 12.65
CA GLN A 118 -5.85 0.73 12.14
C GLN A 118 -7.16 0.11 11.63
N VAL A 119 -7.09 -1.04 10.96
CA VAL A 119 -8.26 -1.78 10.49
C VAL A 119 -9.23 -2.09 11.64
N ILE A 120 -8.70 -2.54 12.78
CA ILE A 120 -9.51 -2.85 13.96
C ILE A 120 -9.99 -1.57 14.66
N GLY A 121 -9.09 -0.59 14.81
CA GLY A 121 -9.34 0.61 15.61
C GLY A 121 -10.28 1.62 14.96
N LEU A 122 -10.37 1.65 13.62
CA LEU A 122 -11.07 2.73 12.90
C LEU A 122 -12.35 2.30 12.19
N ASP A 123 -12.65 1.00 12.12
CA ASP A 123 -13.78 0.47 11.34
C ASP A 123 -15.12 1.14 11.70
N GLU A 124 -15.43 1.22 12.99
CA GLU A 124 -16.67 1.85 13.48
C GLU A 124 -16.71 3.36 13.18
N ALA A 125 -15.61 4.07 13.37
CA ALA A 125 -15.54 5.50 13.11
C ALA A 125 -15.71 5.80 11.60
N ALA A 126 -15.03 5.03 10.76
CA ALA A 126 -15.12 5.14 9.31
C ALA A 126 -16.54 4.82 8.79
N LYS A 127 -17.16 3.74 9.27
CA LYS A 127 -18.54 3.40 8.94
C LYS A 127 -19.52 4.50 9.34
N LYS A 128 -19.38 5.05 10.54
CA LYS A 128 -20.23 6.12 11.06
C LYS A 128 -20.13 7.41 10.27
N SER A 129 -18.94 7.79 9.87
CA SER A 129 -18.67 9.03 9.13
C SER A 129 -18.87 8.91 7.62
N GLY A 130 -18.82 7.66 7.09
CA GLY A 130 -18.82 7.35 5.67
C GLY A 130 -17.45 7.48 5.00
N ALA A 131 -16.36 7.63 5.77
CA ALA A 131 -15.00 7.66 5.24
C ALA A 131 -14.59 6.32 4.65
N ARG A 132 -13.96 6.33 3.48
CA ARG A 132 -13.31 5.16 2.88
C ARG A 132 -11.82 5.23 3.19
N ILE A 133 -11.33 4.23 3.92
CA ILE A 133 -9.92 4.13 4.31
C ILE A 133 -9.28 3.00 3.52
N VAL A 134 -8.38 3.32 2.60
CA VAL A 134 -7.73 2.36 1.71
C VAL A 134 -6.22 2.45 1.87
N PHE A 135 -5.62 1.35 2.31
CA PHE A 135 -4.18 1.22 2.52
C PHE A 135 -3.47 0.69 1.27
N SER A 136 -2.16 0.87 1.21
CA SER A 136 -1.27 0.22 0.24
C SER A 136 -1.65 0.49 -1.22
N CYS A 137 -2.06 1.72 -1.55
CA CYS A 137 -2.47 2.13 -2.90
C CYS A 137 -1.28 2.43 -3.83
N GLY A 138 -0.08 2.00 -3.47
CA GLY A 138 1.12 2.16 -4.29
C GLY A 138 1.27 1.07 -5.37
N PHE A 139 2.25 1.27 -6.26
CA PHE A 139 2.61 0.32 -7.30
C PHE A 139 2.93 -1.08 -6.75
N ASP A 140 3.53 -1.15 -5.56
CA ASP A 140 3.96 -2.42 -4.97
C ASP A 140 2.80 -3.38 -4.67
N SER A 141 1.57 -2.88 -4.46
CA SER A 141 0.42 -3.68 -4.02
C SER A 141 -0.77 -3.64 -5.00
N ILE A 142 -1.07 -2.48 -5.59
CA ILE A 142 -2.24 -2.32 -6.47
C ILE A 142 -2.24 -3.27 -7.67
N PRO A 143 -1.13 -3.47 -8.43
CA PRO A 143 -1.14 -4.42 -9.55
C PRO A 143 -1.42 -5.85 -9.12
N THR A 144 -0.96 -6.24 -7.93
CA THR A 144 -1.19 -7.56 -7.34
C THR A 144 -2.67 -7.76 -7.00
N ASP A 145 -3.24 -6.85 -6.21
CA ASP A 145 -4.62 -6.96 -5.73
C ASP A 145 -5.62 -6.88 -6.89
N LEU A 146 -5.49 -5.87 -7.75
CA LEU A 146 -6.33 -5.74 -8.95
C LEU A 146 -6.06 -6.83 -9.98
N GLY A 147 -4.85 -7.38 -10.05
CA GLY A 147 -4.51 -8.53 -10.88
C GLY A 147 -5.28 -9.79 -10.45
N VAL A 148 -5.35 -10.05 -9.15
CA VAL A 148 -6.17 -11.14 -8.60
C VAL A 148 -7.65 -10.91 -8.89
N PHE A 149 -8.17 -9.71 -8.64
CA PHE A 149 -9.55 -9.34 -8.96
C PHE A 149 -9.86 -9.60 -10.44
N TYR A 150 -9.04 -9.07 -11.34
CA TYR A 150 -9.21 -9.26 -12.78
C TYR A 150 -9.17 -10.73 -13.18
N LEU A 151 -8.22 -11.51 -12.65
CA LEU A 151 -8.09 -12.93 -12.93
C LEU A 151 -9.33 -13.71 -12.49
N GLN A 152 -9.88 -13.42 -11.33
CA GLN A 152 -11.09 -14.05 -10.81
C GLN A 152 -12.33 -13.73 -11.66
N GLU A 153 -12.47 -12.49 -12.10
CA GLU A 153 -13.55 -12.10 -13.01
C GLU A 153 -13.41 -12.80 -14.38
N GLN A 154 -12.20 -12.94 -14.92
CA GLN A 154 -11.96 -13.69 -16.14
C GLN A 154 -12.22 -15.19 -15.96
N ALA A 155 -11.87 -15.77 -14.81
CA ALA A 155 -12.15 -17.17 -14.51
C ALA A 155 -13.67 -17.43 -14.45
N LYS A 156 -14.41 -16.58 -13.73
CA LYS A 156 -15.89 -16.65 -13.72
C LYS A 156 -16.49 -16.58 -15.11
N ALA A 157 -16.03 -15.62 -15.92
CA ALA A 157 -16.58 -15.40 -17.25
C ALA A 157 -16.28 -16.56 -18.22
N ARG A 158 -15.10 -17.18 -18.13
CA ARG A 158 -14.62 -18.19 -19.10
C ARG A 158 -14.80 -19.62 -18.62
N LEU A 159 -14.71 -19.87 -17.31
CA LEU A 159 -14.74 -21.22 -16.73
C LEU A 159 -16.03 -21.47 -15.95
N GLY A 160 -16.81 -20.43 -15.62
CA GLY A 160 -18.01 -20.51 -14.81
C GLY A 160 -17.77 -20.61 -13.30
N HIS A 161 -16.52 -20.53 -12.83
CA HIS A 161 -16.17 -20.59 -11.41
C HIS A 161 -14.92 -19.76 -11.09
N VAL A 162 -14.71 -19.47 -9.82
CA VAL A 162 -13.51 -18.81 -9.30
C VAL A 162 -12.38 -19.82 -9.10
N LEU A 163 -11.16 -19.32 -9.01
CA LEU A 163 -9.97 -20.13 -8.78
C LEU A 163 -9.62 -20.12 -7.28
N PRO A 164 -9.58 -21.29 -6.61
CA PRO A 164 -9.23 -21.37 -5.19
C PRO A 164 -7.73 -21.20 -4.95
N ARG A 165 -6.90 -21.28 -6.00
CA ARG A 165 -5.44 -21.17 -5.92
C ARG A 165 -4.92 -20.21 -6.98
N ILE A 166 -4.26 -19.13 -6.54
CA ILE A 166 -3.61 -18.14 -7.39
C ILE A 166 -2.14 -18.01 -7.00
N ARG A 167 -1.29 -17.85 -8.00
CA ARG A 167 0.16 -17.66 -7.85
C ARG A 167 0.56 -16.33 -8.49
N GLY A 168 0.95 -15.33 -7.69
CA GLY A 168 1.61 -14.12 -8.15
C GLY A 168 3.07 -14.43 -8.51
N ARG A 169 3.52 -14.05 -9.70
CA ARG A 169 4.92 -14.22 -10.13
C ARG A 169 5.44 -12.93 -10.71
N VAL A 170 6.32 -12.26 -9.96
CA VAL A 170 6.98 -11.04 -10.42
C VAL A 170 8.06 -11.44 -11.41
N ARG A 171 7.87 -11.09 -12.66
CA ARG A 171 8.71 -11.55 -13.75
C ARG A 171 10.00 -10.75 -13.87
N ASP A 172 9.88 -9.43 -13.69
CA ASP A 172 11.00 -8.50 -13.78
C ASP A 172 10.67 -7.27 -12.94
N MET A 173 11.68 -6.72 -12.29
CA MET A 173 11.55 -5.51 -11.49
C MET A 173 12.85 -4.71 -11.60
N GLN A 174 12.75 -3.43 -11.97
CA GLN A 174 13.87 -2.52 -12.06
C GLN A 174 13.71 -1.38 -11.07
N GLY A 175 14.79 -0.97 -10.44
CA GLY A 175 14.81 0.11 -9.48
C GLY A 175 15.31 -0.32 -8.10
N SER A 176 15.27 0.62 -7.17
CA SER A 176 15.71 0.41 -5.79
C SER A 176 14.67 0.92 -4.78
N ALA A 177 14.80 0.47 -3.54
CA ALA A 177 13.94 0.92 -2.45
C ALA A 177 14.10 2.44 -2.23
N SER A 178 12.98 3.14 -2.07
CA SER A 178 12.99 4.55 -1.71
C SER A 178 13.49 4.74 -0.27
N GLY A 179 13.96 5.94 0.06
CA GLY A 179 14.32 6.28 1.44
C GLY A 179 13.16 6.07 2.43
N GLY A 180 11.91 6.27 1.99
CA GLY A 180 10.71 5.97 2.78
C GLY A 180 10.57 4.47 3.08
N THR A 181 10.79 3.61 2.11
CA THR A 181 10.77 2.15 2.27
C THR A 181 11.81 1.68 3.29
N VAL A 182 13.04 2.20 3.19
CA VAL A 182 14.11 1.87 4.14
C VAL A 182 13.74 2.33 5.55
N ALA A 183 13.20 3.54 5.71
CA ALA A 183 12.79 4.08 7.00
C ALA A 183 11.63 3.27 7.62
N SER A 184 10.64 2.85 6.84
CA SER A 184 9.53 1.99 7.30
C SER A 184 10.02 0.61 7.75
N GLY A 185 10.97 0.01 7.01
CA GLY A 185 11.59 -1.26 7.42
C GLY A 185 12.33 -1.14 8.76
N ALA A 186 13.11 -0.07 8.93
CA ALA A 186 13.82 0.21 10.19
C ALA A 186 12.84 0.44 11.36
N ALA A 187 11.75 1.19 11.14
CA ALA A 187 10.72 1.44 12.15
C ALA A 187 10.00 0.14 12.55
N THR A 188 9.67 -0.73 11.57
CA THR A 188 9.06 -2.04 11.84
C THR A 188 10.00 -2.95 12.63
N THR A 189 11.28 -2.98 12.29
CA THR A 189 12.30 -3.73 13.04
C THR A 189 12.38 -3.25 14.49
N ALA A 190 12.43 -1.93 14.70
CA ALA A 190 12.45 -1.36 16.04
C ALA A 190 11.17 -1.66 16.84
N ALA A 191 10.01 -1.65 16.17
CA ALA A 191 8.74 -2.02 16.79
C ALA A 191 8.73 -3.49 17.27
N VAL A 192 9.22 -4.43 16.45
CA VAL A 192 9.33 -5.85 16.81
C VAL A 192 10.31 -6.06 17.97
N GLN A 193 11.44 -5.33 17.98
CA GLN A 193 12.41 -5.40 19.10
C GLN A 193 11.78 -4.94 20.41
N LYS A 194 10.92 -3.94 20.37
CA LYS A 194 10.21 -3.40 21.54
C LYS A 194 9.05 -4.31 21.98
N ASP A 195 8.33 -4.86 21.03
CA ASP A 195 7.19 -5.75 21.25
C ASP A 195 7.24 -6.95 20.25
N PRO A 196 7.79 -8.10 20.68
CA PRO A 196 7.87 -9.28 19.83
C PRO A 196 6.52 -9.84 19.36
N SER A 197 5.40 -9.49 20.02
CA SER A 197 4.07 -9.96 19.61
C SER A 197 3.67 -9.45 18.23
N ILE A 198 4.22 -8.32 17.79
CA ILE A 198 4.05 -7.74 16.45
C ILE A 198 4.43 -8.74 15.35
N MET A 199 5.36 -9.66 15.62
CA MET A 199 5.75 -10.70 14.67
C MET A 199 4.55 -11.53 14.18
N GLY A 200 3.56 -11.77 15.05
CA GLY A 200 2.33 -12.45 14.67
C GLY A 200 1.57 -11.71 13.56
N LEU A 201 1.49 -10.39 13.63
CA LEU A 201 0.85 -9.56 12.60
C LEU A 201 1.64 -9.53 11.29
N LEU A 202 2.96 -9.62 11.38
CA LEU A 202 3.82 -9.66 10.18
C LEU A 202 3.70 -10.99 9.44
N ILE A 203 3.63 -12.11 10.17
CA ILE A 203 3.62 -13.47 9.61
C ILE A 203 2.20 -13.87 9.13
N SER A 204 1.14 -13.56 9.89
CA SER A 204 -0.21 -14.00 9.54
C SER A 204 -0.69 -13.37 8.23
N PRO A 205 -1.05 -14.15 7.21
CA PRO A 205 -1.67 -13.63 5.99
C PRO A 205 -3.05 -13.02 6.23
N PHE A 206 -3.68 -13.34 7.35
CA PHE A 206 -5.02 -12.88 7.76
C PHE A 206 -5.00 -11.77 8.83
N ALA A 207 -3.86 -11.14 9.10
CA ALA A 207 -3.74 -10.08 10.11
C ALA A 207 -4.67 -8.88 9.85
N GLN A 208 -5.17 -8.71 8.63
CA GLN A 208 -6.03 -7.59 8.23
C GLN A 208 -7.50 -8.02 7.98
N THR A 209 -7.90 -9.23 8.39
CA THR A 209 -9.25 -9.77 8.24
C THR A 209 -9.86 -10.12 9.61
N PRO A 210 -10.30 -9.10 10.39
CA PRO A 210 -10.77 -9.31 11.75
C PRO A 210 -11.89 -10.35 11.85
N GLY A 211 -11.69 -11.36 12.70
CA GLY A 211 -12.68 -12.43 12.91
C GLY A 211 -12.71 -13.51 11.83
N PHE A 212 -11.85 -13.43 10.83
CA PHE A 212 -11.70 -14.47 9.80
C PHE A 212 -10.25 -14.97 9.73
N GLU A 213 -10.08 -16.27 9.73
CA GLU A 213 -8.81 -16.97 9.48
C GLU A 213 -9.08 -18.06 8.45
N GLY A 214 -8.47 -17.93 7.29
CA GLY A 214 -8.63 -18.86 6.19
C GLY A 214 -7.71 -20.08 6.27
N PRO A 215 -7.59 -20.86 5.20
CA PRO A 215 -6.75 -22.07 5.16
C PRO A 215 -5.27 -21.72 5.24
N ALA A 216 -4.44 -22.72 5.56
CA ALA A 216 -2.99 -22.60 5.49
C ALA A 216 -2.56 -22.07 4.12
N GLN A 217 -1.72 -21.05 4.13
CA GLN A 217 -1.19 -20.43 2.92
C GLN A 217 0.18 -21.04 2.58
N PRO A 218 0.55 -21.06 1.28
CA PRO A 218 1.90 -21.48 0.88
C PRO A 218 2.95 -20.54 1.50
N ASP A 219 4.05 -21.12 1.99
CA ASP A 219 5.09 -20.35 2.69
C ASP A 219 5.75 -19.27 1.85
N GLY A 220 6.05 -19.55 0.57
CA GLY A 220 6.72 -18.59 -0.33
C GLY A 220 8.12 -18.15 0.14
N ASN A 221 8.70 -18.83 1.12
CA ASN A 221 9.92 -18.41 1.83
C ASN A 221 11.19 -19.13 1.39
N LYS A 222 11.07 -20.08 0.43
CA LYS A 222 12.20 -20.83 -0.11
C LYS A 222 12.15 -20.87 -1.63
N PRO A 223 13.29 -20.77 -2.30
CA PRO A 223 13.33 -20.97 -3.75
C PRO A 223 12.89 -22.37 -4.14
N TYR A 224 12.15 -22.47 -5.24
CA TYR A 224 11.82 -23.74 -5.91
C TYR A 224 11.62 -23.52 -7.40
N TYR A 225 11.66 -24.62 -8.17
CA TYR A 225 11.32 -24.58 -9.60
C TYR A 225 9.80 -24.66 -9.75
N ASP A 226 9.19 -23.60 -10.32
CA ASP A 226 7.75 -23.57 -10.60
C ASP A 226 7.49 -23.99 -12.04
N GLU A 227 7.06 -25.24 -12.22
CA GLU A 227 6.77 -25.83 -13.54
C GLU A 227 5.70 -25.05 -14.32
N ALA A 228 4.77 -24.37 -13.62
CA ALA A 228 3.70 -23.63 -14.27
C ALA A 228 4.20 -22.40 -15.04
N VAL A 229 5.32 -21.82 -14.60
CA VAL A 229 5.97 -20.68 -15.28
C VAL A 229 7.30 -21.07 -15.93
N GLY A 230 7.75 -22.32 -15.75
CA GLY A 230 8.98 -22.83 -16.34
C GLY A 230 10.24 -22.11 -15.85
N SER A 231 10.28 -21.69 -14.57
CA SER A 231 11.37 -20.91 -14.00
C SER A 231 11.56 -21.19 -12.50
N TRP A 232 12.77 -20.93 -12.02
CA TRP A 232 13.00 -20.80 -10.60
C TRP A 232 12.26 -19.59 -10.05
N VAL A 233 11.70 -19.72 -8.86
CA VAL A 233 11.06 -18.64 -8.12
C VAL A 233 11.63 -18.56 -6.71
N GLY A 234 11.74 -17.37 -6.16
CA GLY A 234 12.26 -17.12 -4.82
C GLY A 234 11.36 -16.19 -4.01
N PRO A 235 11.67 -16.02 -2.72
CA PRO A 235 10.93 -15.10 -1.87
C PRO A 235 10.89 -13.70 -2.46
N PHE A 236 9.72 -13.06 -2.35
CA PHE A 236 9.51 -11.68 -2.76
C PHE A 236 9.17 -10.83 -1.54
N MET A 237 9.93 -9.77 -1.31
CA MET A 237 9.80 -8.98 -0.08
C MET A 237 8.41 -8.35 0.11
N MET A 238 7.74 -7.97 -0.97
CA MET A 238 6.40 -7.37 -0.92
C MET A 238 5.30 -8.40 -0.69
N ALA A 239 5.57 -9.70 -0.85
CA ALA A 239 4.59 -10.76 -0.61
C ALA A 239 4.00 -10.70 0.81
N MET A 240 4.81 -10.30 1.81
CA MET A 240 4.37 -10.15 3.19
C MET A 240 3.27 -9.08 3.34
N ILE A 241 3.20 -8.10 2.45
CA ILE A 241 2.20 -7.04 2.42
C ILE A 241 1.06 -7.43 1.48
N ASN A 242 1.40 -7.85 0.27
CA ASN A 242 0.47 -8.10 -0.82
C ASN A 242 -0.47 -9.27 -0.53
N THR A 243 0.01 -10.35 0.09
CA THR A 243 -0.85 -11.47 0.51
C THR A 243 -1.96 -11.02 1.45
N LYS A 244 -1.66 -10.11 2.38
CA LYS A 244 -2.66 -9.55 3.30
C LYS A 244 -3.66 -8.65 2.58
N ALA A 245 -3.20 -7.84 1.61
CA ALA A 245 -4.07 -6.99 0.79
C ALA A 245 -5.08 -7.83 0.00
N VAL A 246 -4.63 -8.88 -0.68
CA VAL A 246 -5.50 -9.82 -1.44
C VAL A 246 -6.53 -10.49 -0.53
N HIS A 247 -6.12 -11.02 0.63
CA HIS A 247 -7.07 -11.65 1.55
C HIS A 247 -8.04 -10.64 2.15
N ARG A 248 -7.58 -9.40 2.44
CA ARG A 248 -8.45 -8.33 2.91
C ARG A 248 -9.48 -7.93 1.85
N SER A 249 -9.10 -7.80 0.59
CA SER A 249 -10.03 -7.50 -0.50
C SER A 249 -11.09 -8.58 -0.63
N ASN A 250 -10.71 -9.86 -0.61
CA ASN A 250 -11.65 -10.96 -0.59
C ASN A 250 -12.61 -10.91 0.62
N TYR A 251 -12.07 -10.66 1.81
CA TYR A 251 -12.85 -10.51 3.06
C TYR A 251 -13.85 -9.36 2.98
N LEU A 252 -13.43 -8.17 2.56
CA LEU A 252 -14.30 -6.99 2.47
C LEU A 252 -15.44 -7.16 1.47
N MET A 253 -15.21 -7.93 0.41
CA MET A 253 -16.22 -8.28 -0.59
C MET A 253 -17.09 -9.49 -0.19
N GLN A 254 -16.98 -9.99 1.05
CA GLN A 254 -17.71 -11.17 1.55
C GLN A 254 -17.32 -12.46 0.80
N HIS A 255 -16.04 -12.65 0.59
CA HIS A 255 -15.42 -13.85 0.02
C HIS A 255 -15.94 -14.31 -1.35
N PRO A 256 -16.06 -13.41 -2.36
CA PRO A 256 -16.53 -13.80 -3.69
C PRO A 256 -15.59 -14.76 -4.40
N TRP A 257 -14.35 -14.89 -3.91
CA TRP A 257 -13.32 -15.81 -4.43
C TRP A 257 -13.19 -17.10 -3.62
N GLY A 258 -14.10 -17.32 -2.65
CA GLY A 258 -14.09 -18.42 -1.70
C GLY A 258 -13.35 -18.10 -0.39
N GLU A 259 -13.78 -18.73 0.69
CA GLU A 259 -13.09 -18.68 1.98
C GLU A 259 -11.82 -19.55 1.98
N ASP A 260 -11.70 -20.46 1.02
CA ASP A 260 -10.61 -21.38 0.80
C ASP A 260 -9.51 -20.85 -0.14
N LEU A 261 -9.59 -19.56 -0.53
CA LEU A 261 -8.58 -18.94 -1.38
C LEU A 261 -7.16 -19.11 -0.82
N GLN A 262 -6.27 -19.65 -1.65
CA GLN A 262 -4.84 -19.69 -1.41
C GLN A 262 -4.13 -18.75 -2.39
N TYR A 263 -3.28 -17.88 -1.86
CA TYR A 263 -2.47 -16.95 -2.63
C TYR A 263 -1.02 -16.93 -2.14
N ASP A 264 -0.07 -16.97 -3.05
CA ASP A 264 1.33 -16.67 -2.78
C ASP A 264 1.91 -15.78 -3.89
N GLU A 265 2.92 -15.03 -3.53
CA GLU A 265 3.64 -14.15 -4.45
C GLU A 265 5.13 -14.40 -4.33
N MET A 266 5.80 -14.59 -5.47
CA MET A 266 7.23 -14.84 -5.53
C MET A 266 7.84 -14.12 -6.73
N ILE A 267 9.15 -13.87 -6.68
CA ILE A 267 9.90 -13.32 -7.80
C ILE A 267 10.50 -14.43 -8.64
N MET A 268 10.44 -14.29 -9.96
CA MET A 268 11.11 -15.21 -10.88
C MET A 268 12.62 -14.94 -10.83
N LEU A 269 13.41 -16.01 -10.71
CA LEU A 269 14.85 -15.95 -10.62
C LEU A 269 15.48 -16.40 -11.94
N PRO A 270 16.60 -15.80 -12.37
CA PRO A 270 17.36 -16.31 -13.49
C PRO A 270 17.97 -17.66 -13.15
N GLY A 271 18.04 -18.59 -14.09
CA GLY A 271 18.68 -19.90 -13.88
C GLY A 271 18.19 -20.96 -14.86
N ASP A 272 19.04 -21.98 -15.10
CA ASP A 272 18.71 -23.15 -15.90
C ASP A 272 17.91 -24.12 -15.01
N PRO A 273 16.78 -24.69 -15.50
CA PRO A 273 16.04 -25.76 -14.80
C PRO A 273 16.89 -26.95 -14.39
N ALA A 274 17.96 -27.24 -15.15
CA ALA A 274 18.84 -28.37 -14.92
C ALA A 274 19.86 -28.17 -13.78
N THR A 275 20.06 -26.95 -13.30
CA THR A 275 21.01 -26.65 -12.24
C THR A 275 20.27 -26.42 -10.92
N ALA A 276 20.25 -27.45 -10.07
CA ALA A 276 19.71 -27.38 -8.69
C ALA A 276 20.57 -26.51 -7.75
N ASP A 277 21.50 -25.73 -8.27
CA ASP A 277 22.42 -24.93 -7.47
C ASP A 277 21.84 -23.53 -7.21
N THR A 278 20.86 -23.50 -6.28
CA THR A 278 20.22 -22.26 -5.80
C THR A 278 21.10 -21.46 -4.83
N ALA A 279 22.29 -21.94 -4.50
CA ALA A 279 23.21 -21.29 -3.56
C ALA A 279 23.82 -19.98 -4.09
N ALA A 280 23.64 -19.65 -5.37
CA ALA A 280 24.23 -18.49 -6.01
C ALA A 280 23.23 -17.33 -6.26
N VAL A 281 21.95 -17.51 -5.96
CA VAL A 281 20.97 -16.43 -6.20
C VAL A 281 20.59 -15.79 -4.88
N ASP A 282 21.23 -14.68 -4.57
CA ASP A 282 20.78 -13.79 -3.51
C ASP A 282 19.50 -13.07 -3.99
N PRO A 283 18.31 -13.40 -3.43
CA PRO A 283 17.06 -12.75 -3.83
C PRO A 283 17.03 -11.25 -3.48
N PHE A 284 18.04 -10.76 -2.79
CA PHE A 284 18.22 -9.35 -2.42
C PHE A 284 19.38 -8.67 -3.16
N ALA A 285 20.12 -9.40 -4.01
CA ALA A 285 21.11 -8.80 -4.91
C ALA A 285 20.36 -8.03 -6.01
N MET A 286 19.98 -6.82 -5.68
CA MET A 286 19.60 -5.84 -6.69
C MET A 286 20.89 -5.30 -7.25
N ASP A 287 21.13 -5.49 -8.54
CA ASP A 287 22.30 -4.97 -9.22
C ASP A 287 22.45 -3.47 -8.93
N ALA A 288 23.65 -3.10 -8.45
CA ALA A 288 23.99 -1.76 -8.00
C ALA A 288 24.11 -0.78 -9.18
#